data_4cf5cd373f22a5cc6cca94186dea1b05
#
_entry.id   4cf5cd373f22a5cc6cca94186dea1b05
#
_cell.length_a   1.000
_cell.length_b   1.000
_cell.length_c   1.000
_cell.angle_alpha   90.00
_cell.angle_beta   90.00
_cell.angle_gamma   90.00
#
_symmetry.space_group_name_H-M   'P 1'
#
loop_
_entity.id
_entity.type
_entity.pdbx_description
1 polymer ?
#
loop_
_entity_poly.entity_id
_entity_poly.type
_entity_poly.pdbx_seq_one_letter_code
_entity_poly.pdbx_strand_id
1 'polypeptide(L)'
;MRDGEEIVCRVQTDLGIETPYILCAPVFLRAAWGALIPKLHVPIHLDGVPHIIAMSQLVAILGAQIGSVIGDASVWRDEIVAAMDLLVSGF
;
A
#
# COMPACT_ATOMS: atom_id res chain seq x y z
N MET A 1 -17.18 2.23 -2.54
CA MET A 1 -16.24 3.29 -2.85
C MET A 1 -16.88 4.27 -3.78
N ARG A 2 -16.69 5.51 -3.51
CA ARG A 2 -17.12 6.53 -4.44
C ARG A 2 -16.34 6.41 -5.73
N ASP A 3 -16.98 6.72 -6.84
CA ASP A 3 -16.31 6.65 -8.13
C ASP A 3 -15.02 7.43 -8.12
N GLY A 4 -13.98 6.83 -8.60
CA GLY A 4 -12.68 7.45 -8.67
C GLY A 4 -11.92 7.47 -7.37
N GLU A 5 -12.50 6.98 -6.29
CA GLU A 5 -11.78 6.89 -5.03
C GLU A 5 -11.08 5.58 -4.92
N GLU A 6 -9.79 5.66 -4.69
CA GLU A 6 -8.96 4.48 -4.46
C GLU A 6 -8.21 4.68 -3.17
N ILE A 7 -8.04 3.58 -2.46
CA ILE A 7 -7.25 3.58 -1.24
C ILE A 7 -5.85 3.14 -1.61
N VAL A 8 -4.86 3.91 -1.17
CA VAL A 8 -3.46 3.54 -1.37
C VAL A 8 -2.72 3.59 -0.04
N CYS A 9 -1.69 2.78 0.07
CA CYS A 9 -0.81 2.78 1.21
C CYS A 9 0.49 3.46 0.80
N ARG A 10 0.85 4.53 1.50
CA ARG A 10 2.12 5.20 1.27
C ARG A 10 3.22 4.34 1.87
N VAL A 11 4.12 3.85 1.02
CA VAL A 11 5.20 2.95 1.46
C VAL A 11 6.55 3.65 1.49
N GLN A 12 6.64 4.82 0.91
CA GLN A 12 7.87 5.58 0.84
C GLN A 12 8.16 6.22 2.19
N THR A 13 9.38 6.05 2.69
CA THR A 13 9.82 6.77 3.87
C THR A 13 10.39 8.12 3.44
N ASP A 14 10.45 9.05 4.39
CA ASP A 14 11.04 10.34 4.13
C ASP A 14 12.57 10.17 4.11
N LEU A 15 13.15 10.29 2.92
CA LEU A 15 14.58 10.17 2.74
C LEU A 15 15.27 11.53 2.61
N GLY A 16 14.54 12.61 2.88
CA GLY A 16 15.10 13.95 2.73
C GLY A 16 15.22 14.40 1.29
N ILE A 17 14.70 13.64 0.36
CA ILE A 17 14.70 14.01 -1.06
C ILE A 17 13.32 14.51 -1.41
N GLU A 18 13.26 15.74 -1.91
CA GLU A 18 11.98 16.30 -2.30
C GLU A 18 11.63 15.85 -3.70
N THR A 19 10.44 15.30 -3.82
CA THR A 19 9.89 14.89 -5.10
C THR A 19 8.37 15.05 -5.01
N PRO A 20 7.72 15.46 -6.10
CA PRO A 20 6.27 15.55 -6.09
C PRO A 20 5.58 14.18 -6.07
N TYR A 21 6.32 13.12 -6.33
CA TYR A 21 5.75 11.78 -6.39
C TYR A 21 5.94 11.04 -5.09
N ILE A 22 4.95 10.23 -4.75
CA ILE A 22 4.96 9.39 -3.55
C ILE A 22 4.75 7.96 -3.99
N LEU A 23 5.63 7.08 -3.55
CA LEU A 23 5.52 5.66 -3.85
C LEU A 23 4.43 5.04 -2.99
N CYS A 24 3.46 4.43 -3.64
CA CYS A 24 2.27 3.88 -2.99
C CYS A 24 1.96 2.48 -3.50
N ALA A 25 1.28 1.72 -2.66
CA ALA A 25 0.72 0.43 -3.07
C ALA A 25 -0.81 0.51 -2.97
N PRO A 26 -1.54 0.02 -3.97
CA PRO A 26 -2.99 0.06 -3.90
C PRO A 26 -3.52 -0.90 -2.83
N VAL A 27 -4.64 -0.53 -2.23
CA VAL A 27 -5.30 -1.31 -1.20
C VAL A 27 -6.67 -1.72 -1.72
N PHE A 28 -6.96 -3.03 -1.63
CA PHE A 28 -8.19 -3.59 -2.14
C PHE A 28 -8.94 -4.31 -1.02
N LEU A 29 -10.26 -4.42 -1.17
CA LEU A 29 -11.04 -5.27 -0.30
C LEU A 29 -10.58 -6.71 -0.46
N ARG A 30 -10.38 -7.41 0.66
CA ARG A 30 -9.98 -8.81 0.59
C ARG A 30 -11.02 -9.65 -0.16
N ALA A 31 -12.30 -9.34 0.01
CA ALA A 31 -13.37 -10.07 -0.64
C ALA A 31 -13.36 -9.90 -2.16
N ALA A 32 -12.81 -8.79 -2.65
CA ALA A 32 -12.73 -8.51 -4.08
C ALA A 32 -11.45 -9.03 -4.72
N TRP A 33 -10.55 -9.59 -3.93
CA TRP A 33 -9.24 -10.04 -4.40
C TRP A 33 -9.25 -11.56 -4.53
N GLY A 34 -8.54 -12.05 -5.51
CA GLY A 34 -8.41 -13.50 -5.72
C GLY A 34 -7.35 -14.10 -4.81
N ALA A 35 -6.50 -14.96 -5.37
CA ALA A 35 -5.44 -15.60 -4.62
C ALA A 35 -4.37 -14.60 -4.21
N LEU A 36 -3.88 -14.72 -2.99
CA LEU A 36 -2.79 -13.87 -2.50
C LEU A 36 -1.45 -14.45 -2.90
N ILE A 37 -0.51 -13.57 -3.23
CA ILE A 37 0.89 -13.95 -3.36
C ILE A 37 1.53 -13.75 -2.00
N PRO A 38 1.96 -14.82 -1.33
CA PRO A 38 2.53 -14.69 0.01
C PRO A 38 3.66 -13.67 0.03
N LYS A 39 3.71 -12.88 1.08
CA LYS A 39 4.71 -11.85 1.33
C LYS A 39 4.61 -10.61 0.44
N LEU A 40 3.98 -10.71 -0.73
CA LEU A 40 3.76 -9.54 -1.58
C LEU A 40 2.40 -8.90 -1.38
N HIS A 41 1.46 -9.65 -0.85
CA HIS A 41 0.14 -9.11 -0.54
C HIS A 41 -0.02 -9.11 0.98
N VAL A 42 -0.11 -7.93 1.56
CA VAL A 42 -0.13 -7.76 3.02
C VAL A 42 -1.57 -7.63 3.49
N PRO A 43 -2.08 -8.61 4.25
CA PRO A 43 -3.45 -8.48 4.80
C PRO A 43 -3.49 -7.44 5.90
N ILE A 44 -4.49 -6.60 5.85
CA ILE A 44 -4.72 -5.57 6.86
C ILE A 44 -6.21 -5.48 7.17
N HIS A 45 -6.56 -4.68 8.15
CA HIS A 45 -7.96 -4.37 8.46
C HIS A 45 -8.14 -2.86 8.50
N LEU A 46 -9.18 -2.39 7.83
CA LEU A 46 -9.59 -0.98 7.88
C LEU A 46 -11.01 -0.95 8.43
N ASP A 47 -11.18 -0.31 9.57
CA ASP A 47 -12.48 -0.26 10.27
C ASP A 47 -13.08 -1.66 10.48
N GLY A 48 -12.22 -2.63 10.78
CA GLY A 48 -12.63 -4.00 11.00
C GLY A 48 -12.92 -4.79 9.73
N VAL A 49 -12.75 -4.20 8.55
CA VAL A 49 -13.02 -4.87 7.28
C VAL A 49 -11.70 -5.35 6.67
N PRO A 50 -11.61 -6.63 6.29
CA PRO A 50 -10.37 -7.16 5.71
C PRO A 50 -10.05 -6.52 4.36
N HIS A 51 -8.81 -6.09 4.23
CA HIS A 51 -8.26 -5.54 2.99
C HIS A 51 -6.91 -6.18 2.73
N ILE A 52 -6.34 -5.91 1.56
CA ILE A 52 -4.95 -6.27 1.28
C ILE A 52 -4.23 -5.07 0.70
N ILE A 53 -2.94 -4.97 1.02
CA ILE A 53 -2.04 -4.03 0.36
C ILE A 53 -1.33 -4.81 -0.75
N ALA A 54 -1.56 -4.42 -1.99
CA ALA A 54 -0.98 -5.12 -3.14
C ALA A 54 0.41 -4.55 -3.44
N MET A 55 1.40 -5.01 -2.70
CA MET A 55 2.78 -4.55 -2.86
C MET A 55 3.34 -4.89 -4.23
N SER A 56 2.75 -5.86 -4.93
CA SER A 56 3.16 -6.21 -6.29
C SER A 56 2.79 -5.15 -7.32
N GLN A 57 1.99 -4.17 -6.95
CA GLN A 57 1.50 -3.14 -7.87
C GLN A 57 1.91 -1.74 -7.42
N LEU A 58 3.14 -1.60 -6.95
CA LEU A 58 3.64 -0.29 -6.53
C LEU A 58 3.57 0.71 -7.68
N VAL A 59 3.13 1.92 -7.36
CA VAL A 59 3.06 3.02 -8.32
C VAL A 59 3.53 4.31 -7.66
N ALA A 60 4.02 5.24 -8.47
CA ALA A 60 4.35 6.58 -8.02
C ALA A 60 3.16 7.48 -8.33
N ILE A 61 2.65 8.16 -7.31
CA ILE A 61 1.49 9.03 -7.44
C ILE A 61 1.89 10.45 -7.05
N LEU A 62 1.41 11.44 -7.81
CA LEU A 62 1.61 12.84 -7.42
C LEU A 62 0.98 13.08 -6.06
N GLY A 63 1.76 13.65 -5.14
CA GLY A 63 1.27 13.91 -3.79
C GLY A 63 -0.01 14.74 -3.76
N ALA A 64 -0.14 15.66 -4.71
CA ALA A 64 -1.33 16.50 -4.80
C ALA A 64 -2.60 15.71 -5.14
N GLN A 65 -2.46 14.49 -5.64
CA GLN A 65 -3.60 13.66 -5.98
C GLN A 65 -4.01 12.73 -4.84
N ILE A 66 -3.23 12.71 -3.77
CA ILE A 66 -3.53 11.87 -2.62
C ILE A 66 -4.48 12.63 -1.71
N GLY A 67 -5.58 12.00 -1.37
CA GLY A 67 -6.58 12.60 -0.51
C GLY A 67 -6.23 12.49 0.97
N SER A 68 -7.26 12.54 1.81
CA SER A 68 -7.07 12.53 3.25
C SER A 68 -6.65 11.16 3.75
N VAL A 69 -5.97 11.17 4.90
CA VAL A 69 -5.56 9.95 5.59
C VAL A 69 -6.80 9.29 6.20
N ILE A 70 -7.00 8.02 5.94
CA ILE A 70 -8.13 7.27 6.49
C ILE A 70 -7.70 6.20 7.49
N GLY A 71 -6.41 6.00 7.67
CA GLY A 71 -5.91 5.03 8.63
C GLY A 71 -4.40 5.02 8.69
N ASP A 72 -3.87 4.25 9.62
CA ASP A 72 -2.44 4.15 9.86
C ASP A 72 -2.01 2.70 9.72
N ALA A 73 -1.12 2.43 8.79
CA ALA A 73 -0.64 1.08 8.52
C ALA A 73 0.65 0.74 9.27
N SER A 74 1.06 1.55 10.24
CA SER A 74 2.32 1.33 10.94
C SER A 74 2.36 0.00 11.69
N VAL A 75 1.22 -0.52 12.09
CA VAL A 75 1.14 -1.82 12.77
C VAL A 75 1.56 -2.97 11.84
N TRP A 76 1.51 -2.77 10.52
CA TRP A 76 1.93 -3.76 9.54
C TRP A 76 3.26 -3.40 8.88
N ARG A 77 4.01 -2.49 9.51
CA ARG A 77 5.24 -1.98 8.94
C ARG A 77 6.23 -3.08 8.57
N ASP A 78 6.39 -4.07 9.45
CA ASP A 78 7.37 -5.13 9.21
C ASP A 78 7.01 -5.95 7.97
N GLU A 79 5.73 -6.23 7.78
CA GLU A 79 5.25 -6.97 6.61
C GLU A 79 5.42 -6.14 5.34
N ILE A 80 5.17 -4.84 5.42
CA ILE A 80 5.34 -3.95 4.27
C ILE A 80 6.81 -3.85 3.89
N VAL A 81 7.68 -3.71 4.88
CA VAL A 81 9.13 -3.64 4.63
C VAL A 81 9.64 -4.94 4.05
N ALA A 82 9.18 -6.08 4.57
CA ALA A 82 9.57 -7.39 4.05
C ALA A 82 9.12 -7.57 2.60
N ALA A 83 7.91 -7.10 2.25
CA ALA A 83 7.44 -7.16 0.87
C ALA A 83 8.27 -6.28 -0.04
N MET A 84 8.65 -5.08 0.43
CA MET A 84 9.50 -4.18 -0.32
C MET A 84 10.87 -4.80 -0.58
N ASP A 85 11.46 -5.42 0.44
CA ASP A 85 12.74 -6.09 0.30
C ASP A 85 12.66 -7.22 -0.73
N LEU A 86 11.58 -7.97 -0.72
CA LEU A 86 11.37 -9.06 -1.67
C LEU A 86 11.30 -8.52 -3.09
N LEU A 87 10.62 -7.40 -3.31
CA LEU A 87 10.51 -6.79 -4.63
C LEU A 87 11.88 -6.30 -5.13
N VAL A 88 12.69 -5.72 -4.25
CA VAL A 88 13.97 -5.13 -4.63
C VAL A 88 15.02 -6.20 -4.84
N SER A 89 15.09 -7.20 -3.96
CA SER A 89 16.15 -8.21 -4.01
C SER A 89 15.72 -9.48 -4.75
N GLY A 90 14.44 -9.68 -4.97
CA GLY A 90 13.92 -10.87 -5.65
C GLY A 90 13.75 -12.07 -4.73
N PHE A 91 13.99 -11.91 -3.45
CA PHE A 91 13.90 -13.01 -2.48
C PHE A 91 13.36 -12.58 -1.15
#